data_e21b2f68983874fdaa8a58b1978a5aa9
#
_entry.id   e21b2f68983874fdaa8a58b1978a5aa9
#
_cell.length_a   1.000
_cell.length_b   1.000
_cell.length_c   1.000
_cell.angle_alpha   90.00
_cell.angle_beta   90.00
_cell.angle_gamma   90.00
#
_symmetry.space_group_name_H-M   'P 1'
#
loop_
_entity.id
_entity.type
_entity.pdbx_description
1 polymer ?
#
loop_
_entity_poly.entity_id
_entity_poly.type
_entity_poly.pdbx_seq_one_letter_code
_entity_poly.pdbx_strand_id
1 'polypeptide(L)' 'MDEETFNLSIRKFLKLVGISSQREIERATIKAIEEGVISGTETFPATMTLEVAGLKLNVKFDGEVRLA' A
#
# COMPACT_ATOMS: atom_id res chain seq x y z
N MET A 1 -20.53 10.60 18.29
CA MET A 1 -19.94 10.02 17.07
C MET A 1 -20.95 9.08 16.42
N ASP A 2 -21.09 9.14 15.12
CA ASP A 2 -21.88 8.18 14.38
C ASP A 2 -20.99 7.01 13.98
N GLU A 3 -21.16 5.87 14.64
CA GLU A 3 -20.31 4.70 14.43
C GLU A 3 -20.44 4.11 13.03
N GLU A 4 -21.65 4.16 12.46
CA GLU A 4 -21.86 3.64 11.11
C GLU A 4 -21.12 4.47 10.07
N THR A 5 -21.22 5.79 10.14
CA THR A 5 -20.50 6.70 9.26
C THR A 5 -18.99 6.52 9.42
N PHE A 6 -18.55 6.39 10.66
CA PHE A 6 -17.13 6.19 10.97
C PHE A 6 -16.60 4.91 10.33
N ASN A 7 -17.27 3.79 10.56
CA ASN A 7 -16.85 2.50 10.00
C ASN A 7 -16.87 2.49 8.47
N LEU A 8 -17.88 3.07 7.85
CA LEU A 8 -17.98 3.16 6.40
C LEU A 8 -16.85 4.01 5.82
N SER A 9 -16.52 5.12 6.49
CA SER A 9 -15.46 6.00 6.02
C SER A 9 -14.08 5.31 6.08
N ILE A 10 -13.83 4.52 7.13
CA ILE A 10 -12.60 3.75 7.26
C ILE A 10 -12.49 2.73 6.12
N ARG A 11 -13.56 1.96 5.88
CA ARG A 11 -13.57 0.94 4.82
C ARG A 11 -13.35 1.56 3.45
N LYS A 12 -13.98 2.69 3.20
CA LYS A 12 -13.85 3.39 1.92
C LYS A 12 -12.42 3.87 1.71
N PHE A 13 -11.82 4.44 2.74
CA PHE A 13 -10.43 4.88 2.69
C PHE A 13 -9.48 3.71 2.45
N LEU A 14 -9.63 2.62 3.20
CA LEU A 14 -8.76 1.45 3.06
C LEU A 14 -8.90 0.78 1.69
N LYS A 15 -10.11 0.76 1.14
CA LYS A 15 -10.33 0.24 -0.21
C LYS A 15 -9.60 1.10 -1.25
N LEU A 16 -9.68 2.40 -1.11
CA LEU A 16 -8.98 3.34 -1.99
C LEU A 16 -7.46 3.12 -1.91
N VAL A 17 -6.94 3.07 -0.69
CA VAL A 17 -5.50 2.86 -0.47
C VAL A 17 -5.04 1.51 -1.04
N GLY A 18 -5.80 0.45 -0.78
CA GLY A 18 -5.46 -0.88 -1.24
C GLY A 18 -5.42 -0.99 -2.76
N ILE A 19 -6.45 -0.50 -3.44
CA ILE A 19 -6.53 -0.55 -4.90
C ILE A 19 -5.45 0.32 -5.54
N SER A 20 -5.29 1.54 -5.05
CA SER A 20 -4.31 2.47 -5.61
C SER A 20 -2.87 2.00 -5.38
N SER A 21 -2.60 1.49 -4.18
CA SER A 21 -1.26 0.97 -3.85
C SER A 21 -0.90 -0.24 -4.70
N GLN A 22 -1.85 -1.14 -4.92
CA GLN A 22 -1.61 -2.29 -5.77
C GLN A 22 -1.24 -1.86 -7.18
N ARG A 23 -1.94 -0.91 -7.76
CA ARG A 23 -1.63 -0.37 -9.09
C ARG A 23 -0.23 0.24 -9.16
N GLU A 24 0.15 0.99 -8.14
CA GLU A 24 1.46 1.60 -8.09
C GLU A 24 2.58 0.54 -8.03
N ILE A 25 2.39 -0.48 -7.22
CA ILE A 25 3.34 -1.59 -7.11
C ILE A 25 3.46 -2.34 -8.43
N GLU A 26 2.32 -2.64 -9.07
CA GLU A 26 2.30 -3.34 -10.37
C GLU A 26 3.05 -2.55 -11.44
N ARG A 27 2.78 -1.25 -11.55
CA ARG A 27 3.43 -0.38 -12.52
C ARG A 27 4.93 -0.28 -12.28
N ALA A 28 5.34 -0.09 -11.02
CA ALA A 28 6.75 0.01 -10.67
C ALA A 28 7.50 -1.29 -10.97
N THR A 29 6.86 -2.43 -10.71
CA THR A 29 7.43 -3.75 -10.97
C THR A 29 7.63 -3.99 -12.47
N ILE A 30 6.60 -3.74 -13.26
CA ILE A 30 6.67 -3.90 -14.72
C ILE A 30 7.78 -3.01 -15.30
N LYS A 31 7.83 -1.77 -14.87
CA LYS A 31 8.85 -0.83 -15.33
C LYS A 31 10.26 -1.31 -14.99
N ALA A 32 10.47 -1.80 -13.77
CA ALA A 32 11.77 -2.29 -13.34
C ALA A 32 12.21 -3.52 -14.13
N ILE A 33 11.28 -4.42 -14.47
CA ILE A 33 11.57 -5.58 -15.31
C ILE A 33 11.94 -5.14 -16.72
N GLU A 34 11.17 -4.24 -17.31
CA GLU A 34 11.42 -3.72 -18.67
C GLU A 34 12.77 -3.02 -18.77
N GLU A 35 13.17 -2.31 -17.72
CA GLU A 35 14.45 -1.60 -17.69
C GLU A 35 15.62 -2.52 -17.30
N GLY A 36 15.36 -3.78 -16.98
CA GLY A 36 16.39 -4.74 -16.60
C GLY A 36 16.98 -4.51 -15.22
N VAL A 37 16.31 -3.73 -14.36
CA VAL A 37 16.75 -3.45 -13.00
C VAL A 37 16.54 -4.67 -12.09
N ILE A 38 15.49 -5.45 -12.36
CA ILE A 38 15.19 -6.67 -11.63
C ILE A 38 14.90 -7.81 -12.61
N SER A 39 15.02 -9.04 -12.12
CA SER A 39 14.80 -10.23 -12.96
C SER A 39 13.36 -10.73 -12.97
N GLY A 40 12.60 -10.44 -11.93
CA GLY A 40 11.23 -10.92 -11.78
C GLY A 40 11.08 -12.07 -10.79
N THR A 41 12.12 -12.39 -10.03
CA THR A 41 12.10 -13.48 -9.04
C THR A 41 12.36 -12.99 -7.62
N GLU A 42 12.53 -11.71 -7.44
CA GLU A 42 12.92 -11.11 -6.18
C GLU A 42 11.79 -11.06 -5.17
N THR A 43 12.17 -10.85 -3.91
CA THR A 43 11.28 -10.49 -2.82
C THR A 43 11.78 -9.17 -2.25
N PHE A 44 10.89 -8.20 -2.12
CA PHE A 44 11.25 -6.87 -1.62
C PHE A 44 10.56 -6.58 -0.29
N PRO A 45 11.25 -5.94 0.66
CA PRO A 45 10.57 -5.38 1.80
C PRO A 45 9.67 -4.22 1.34
N ALA A 46 8.52 -4.09 1.96
CA ALA A 46 7.57 -3.02 1.67
C ALA A 46 7.10 -2.39 2.97
N THR A 47 6.97 -1.08 2.97
CA THR A 47 6.52 -0.33 4.14
C THR A 47 5.39 0.61 3.73
N MET A 48 4.32 0.61 4.51
CA MET A 48 3.21 1.55 4.35
C MET A 48 3.10 2.40 5.59
N THR A 49 3.00 3.71 5.42
CA THR A 49 2.81 4.63 6.55
C THR A 49 1.37 5.12 6.56
N LEU A 50 0.71 4.92 7.71
CA LEU A 50 -0.62 5.46 7.95
C LEU A 50 -0.48 6.70 8.82
N GLU A 51 -0.92 7.84 8.31
CA GLU A 51 -0.90 9.09 9.05
C GLU A 51 -2.28 9.71 9.08
N VAL A 52 -2.78 9.98 10.29
CA VAL A 52 -3.98 10.76 10.50
C VAL A 52 -3.63 11.84 11.52
N ALA A 53 -3.23 13.01 11.02
CA ALA A 53 -2.69 14.09 11.85
C ALA A 53 -3.69 14.55 12.91
N GLY A 54 -4.97 14.62 12.57
CA GLY A 54 -6.03 15.01 13.50
C GLY A 54 -6.19 14.07 14.69
N LEU A 55 -5.69 12.84 14.59
CA LEU A 55 -5.72 11.85 15.65
C LEU A 55 -4.34 11.63 16.28
N LYS A 56 -3.33 12.38 15.86
CA LYS A 56 -1.94 12.21 16.25
C LYS A 56 -1.47 10.77 16.00
N LEU A 57 -1.97 10.18 14.93
CA LEU A 57 -1.67 8.80 14.54
C LEU A 57 -0.60 8.81 13.45
N ASN A 58 0.46 8.02 13.66
CA ASN A 58 1.49 7.80 12.67
C ASN A 58 2.07 6.41 12.92
N VAL A 59 1.71 5.46 12.06
CA VAL A 59 2.07 4.04 12.22
C VAL A 59 2.60 3.50 10.91
N LYS A 60 3.64 2.67 10.99
CA LYS A 60 4.21 1.98 9.84
C LYS A 60 3.83 0.52 9.88
N PHE A 61 3.49 -0.01 8.71
CA PHE A 61 3.20 -1.43 8.50
C PHE A 61 4.25 -1.99 7.57
N ASP A 62 4.95 -3.02 8.00
CA ASP A 62 5.99 -3.67 7.22
C ASP A 62 5.49 -5.00 6.68
N GLY A 63 5.87 -5.29 5.45
CA GLY A 63 5.51 -6.52 4.78
C GLY A 63 6.49 -6.82 3.66
N GLU A 64 6.07 -7.68 2.75
CA GLU A 64 6.88 -8.08 1.63
C GLU A 64 6.06 -8.13 0.34
N VAL A 65 6.72 -7.80 -0.77
CA VAL A 65 6.20 -8.03 -2.11
C VAL A 65 7.05 -9.11 -2.74
N ARG A 66 6.43 -10.23 -3.09
CA ARG A 66 7.12 -11.40 -3.64
C ARG A 66 6.75 -11.56 -5.11
N LEU A 67 7.75 -11.66 -5.96
CA LEU A 67 7.54 -11.80 -7.40
C LEU A 67 7.50 -13.27 -7.87
N ALA A 68 8.05 -14.15 -7.05
CA ALA A 68 8.04 -15.58 -7.35
C ALA A 68 8.06 -16.44 -6.07
#